data_ab168144647825f477fe94a3e880c754
#
_entry.id   ab168144647825f477fe94a3e880c754
#
_cell.length_a   1.000
_cell.length_b   1.000
_cell.length_c   1.000
_cell.angle_alpha   90.00
_cell.angle_beta   90.00
_cell.angle_gamma   90.00
#
_symmetry.space_group_name_H-M   'P 1'
#
loop_
_entity.id
_entity.type
_entity.pdbx_description
1 polymer ?
#
loop_
_entity_poly.entity_id
_entity_poly.type
_entity_poly.pdbx_seq_one_letter_code
_entity_poly.pdbx_strand_id
1 'polypeptide(L)'
;GQGLAVGRRIRSAVDAAEAGMAKLETLLPHLPDPVPSNSRGADAVQRHAIVLDLVLGPRTDWFDDESLKLLQQQCWQVTQQSNRVGLRLLGEKPLQRAAGYQGRELPSEGTALGALQVPANGQPVLFLADHPLTGGYPVIGCVAPHHLDLAAQLPPGVFVRFKLMAPFAEIPLVGAGA
;
A
#
# COMPACT_ATOMS: atom_id res chain seq x y z
N GLY A 1 18.75 -36.35 -13.09
CA GLY A 1 17.79 -35.38 -13.73
C GLY A 1 17.28 -34.30 -12.80
N GLN A 2 17.25 -34.53 -11.46
CA GLN A 2 16.69 -33.57 -10.50
C GLN A 2 17.65 -32.39 -10.17
N GLY A 3 18.95 -32.58 -10.22
CA GLY A 3 19.94 -31.54 -9.94
C GLY A 3 19.93 -30.36 -10.93
N LEU A 4 19.63 -30.61 -12.21
CA LEU A 4 19.55 -29.56 -13.24
C LEU A 4 18.32 -28.67 -13.10
N ALA A 5 17.22 -29.20 -12.58
CA ALA A 5 15.99 -28.44 -12.37
C ALA A 5 16.11 -27.47 -11.20
N VAL A 6 16.79 -27.87 -10.12
CA VAL A 6 17.06 -27.02 -8.94
C VAL A 6 18.01 -25.88 -9.31
N GLY A 7 19.10 -26.17 -10.02
CA GLY A 7 20.05 -25.15 -10.45
C GLY A 7 19.45 -24.11 -11.41
N ARG A 8 18.47 -24.51 -12.22
CA ARG A 8 17.76 -23.59 -13.12
C ARG A 8 16.79 -22.67 -12.35
N ARG A 9 16.12 -23.20 -11.31
CA ARG A 9 15.24 -22.39 -10.43
C ARG A 9 16.03 -21.38 -9.60
N ILE A 10 17.19 -21.77 -9.07
CA ILE A 10 18.04 -20.87 -8.29
C ILE A 10 18.57 -19.75 -9.18
N ARG A 11 19.04 -20.03 -10.40
CA ARG A 11 19.47 -19.00 -11.35
C ARG A 11 18.35 -18.04 -11.71
N SER A 12 17.15 -18.53 -12.00
CA SER A 12 16.03 -17.65 -12.33
C SER A 12 15.61 -16.77 -11.16
N ALA A 13 15.78 -17.22 -9.92
CA ALA A 13 15.51 -16.40 -8.73
C ALA A 13 16.61 -15.34 -8.51
N VAL A 14 17.87 -15.67 -8.79
CA VAL A 14 18.99 -14.72 -8.75
C VAL A 14 18.84 -13.68 -9.85
N ASP A 15 18.56 -14.11 -11.09
CA ASP A 15 18.31 -13.18 -12.21
C ASP A 15 17.14 -12.24 -11.95
N ALA A 16 16.07 -12.74 -11.31
CA ALA A 16 14.92 -11.92 -10.90
C ALA A 16 15.28 -10.93 -9.78
N ALA A 17 16.13 -11.35 -8.84
CA ALA A 17 16.60 -10.48 -7.77
C ALA A 17 17.54 -9.38 -8.31
N GLU A 18 18.45 -9.73 -9.23
CA GLU A 18 19.34 -8.77 -9.90
C GLU A 18 18.56 -7.77 -10.77
N ALA A 19 17.55 -8.24 -11.51
CA ALA A 19 16.64 -7.37 -12.26
C ALA A 19 15.83 -6.44 -11.35
N GLY A 20 15.42 -6.95 -10.18
CA GLY A 20 14.76 -6.15 -9.14
C GLY A 20 15.67 -5.08 -8.57
N MET A 21 16.93 -5.41 -8.29
CA MET A 21 17.95 -4.47 -7.81
C MET A 21 18.30 -3.41 -8.85
N ALA A 22 18.49 -3.79 -10.12
CA ALA A 22 18.74 -2.84 -11.20
C ALA A 22 17.57 -1.86 -11.39
N LYS A 23 16.34 -2.34 -11.27
CA LYS A 23 15.13 -1.50 -11.27
C LYS A 23 15.08 -0.58 -10.05
N LEU A 24 15.51 -1.06 -8.89
CA LEU A 24 15.58 -0.28 -7.65
C LEU A 24 16.60 0.85 -7.79
N GLU A 25 17.80 0.58 -8.32
CA GLU A 25 18.82 1.60 -8.58
C GLU A 25 18.36 2.68 -9.57
N THR A 26 17.49 2.30 -10.52
CA THR A 26 16.88 3.25 -11.46
C THR A 26 15.79 4.11 -10.78
N LEU A 27 15.15 3.59 -9.73
CA LEU A 27 14.10 4.29 -8.98
C LEU A 27 14.66 5.13 -7.82
N LEU A 28 15.78 4.71 -7.21
CA LEU A 28 16.40 5.42 -6.08
C LEU A 28 16.79 6.88 -6.38
N PRO A 29 17.29 7.25 -7.57
CA PRO A 29 17.57 8.65 -7.89
C PRO A 29 16.31 9.53 -7.99
N HIS A 30 15.13 8.92 -8.06
CA HIS A 30 13.83 9.60 -8.16
C HIS A 30 13.05 9.61 -6.84
N LEU A 31 13.61 9.00 -5.77
CA LEU A 31 13.06 9.20 -4.43
C LEU A 31 13.32 10.65 -4.05
N PRO A 32 12.29 11.46 -3.81
CA PRO A 32 12.50 12.81 -3.34
C PRO A 32 13.23 12.76 -1.99
N ASP A 33 14.16 13.68 -1.80
CA ASP A 33 14.79 13.87 -0.51
C ASP A 33 13.72 14.01 0.58
N PRO A 34 13.95 13.47 1.78
CA PRO A 34 13.03 13.65 2.89
C PRO A 34 12.73 15.13 3.04
N VAL A 35 11.44 15.49 3.00
CA VAL A 35 11.01 16.89 3.09
C VAL A 35 11.60 17.48 4.37
N PRO A 36 12.45 18.52 4.31
CA PRO A 36 13.04 19.10 5.50
C PRO A 36 11.93 19.58 6.43
N SER A 37 12.09 19.36 7.72
CA SER A 37 11.12 19.67 8.78
C SER A 37 10.65 21.14 8.80
N ASN A 38 11.31 22.01 8.03
CA ASN A 38 11.03 23.44 7.89
C ASN A 38 10.22 23.80 6.64
N SER A 39 9.80 22.84 5.78
CA SER A 39 8.95 23.15 4.64
C SER A 39 7.53 23.47 5.11
N ARG A 40 7.31 24.73 5.43
CA ARG A 40 6.01 25.30 5.79
C ARG A 40 5.15 25.43 4.54
N GLY A 41 4.43 24.37 4.19
CA GLY A 41 3.43 24.45 3.16
C GLY A 41 2.90 23.06 2.78
N ALA A 42 1.62 22.84 2.99
CA ALA A 42 0.91 21.63 2.53
C ALA A 42 1.20 21.35 1.04
N ASP A 43 1.35 22.40 0.23
CA ASP A 43 1.68 22.31 -1.21
C ASP A 43 3.07 21.73 -1.48
N ALA A 44 4.05 21.97 -0.61
CA ALA A 44 5.39 21.40 -0.77
C ALA A 44 5.41 19.92 -0.45
N VAL A 45 4.75 19.50 0.62
CA VAL A 45 4.57 18.09 1.00
C VAL A 45 3.84 17.34 -0.11
N GLN A 46 2.79 17.93 -0.66
CA GLN A 46 1.98 17.31 -1.71
C GLN A 46 2.75 17.10 -3.02
N ARG A 47 3.67 18.00 -3.36
CA ARG A 47 4.53 17.89 -4.56
C ARG A 47 5.61 16.81 -4.44
N HIS A 48 6.06 16.51 -3.23
CA HIS A 48 7.14 15.54 -2.98
C HIS A 48 6.63 14.19 -2.46
N ALA A 49 5.32 14.02 -2.27
CA ALA A 49 4.76 12.76 -1.82
C ALA A 49 4.88 11.68 -2.90
N ILE A 50 5.31 10.49 -2.48
CA ILE A 50 5.33 9.30 -3.33
C ILE A 50 3.90 8.86 -3.60
N VAL A 51 3.53 8.68 -4.86
CA VAL A 51 2.20 8.22 -5.25
C VAL A 51 2.19 6.71 -5.34
N LEU A 52 1.28 6.07 -4.59
CA LEU A 52 1.04 4.64 -4.64
C LEU A 52 -0.36 4.37 -5.23
N ASP A 53 -0.41 3.59 -6.30
CA ASP A 53 -1.69 3.13 -6.87
C ASP A 53 -2.37 2.17 -5.89
N LEU A 54 -3.65 2.40 -5.63
CA LEU A 54 -4.45 1.66 -4.66
C LEU A 54 -5.75 1.15 -5.31
N VAL A 55 -6.02 -0.13 -5.17
CA VAL A 55 -7.32 -0.75 -5.49
C VAL A 55 -8.16 -0.78 -4.22
N LEU A 56 -9.42 -0.34 -4.30
CA LEU A 56 -10.32 -0.42 -3.15
C LEU A 56 -10.56 -1.86 -2.71
N GLY A 57 -10.59 -2.07 -1.42
CA GLY A 57 -10.65 -3.39 -0.81
C GLY A 57 -12.06 -3.85 -0.42
N PRO A 58 -12.16 -5.05 0.16
CA PRO A 58 -13.44 -5.68 0.46
C PRO A 58 -14.20 -5.03 1.62
N ARG A 59 -13.52 -4.15 2.40
CA ARG A 59 -14.10 -3.48 3.58
C ARG A 59 -14.22 -1.97 3.41
N THR A 60 -14.30 -1.51 2.17
CA THR A 60 -14.50 -0.09 1.83
C THR A 60 -15.81 0.45 2.39
N ASP A 61 -16.86 -0.38 2.46
CA ASP A 61 -18.16 -0.09 3.05
C ASP A 61 -18.12 0.21 4.56
N TRP A 62 -17.03 -0.12 5.23
CA TRP A 62 -16.81 0.20 6.64
C TRP A 62 -16.45 1.67 6.89
N PHE A 63 -16.16 2.42 5.83
CA PHE A 63 -15.73 3.83 5.90
C PHE A 63 -16.76 4.74 5.26
N ASP A 64 -16.88 5.97 5.76
CA ASP A 64 -17.72 6.97 5.14
C ASP A 64 -17.09 7.54 3.84
N ASP A 65 -17.92 8.20 3.04
CA ASP A 65 -17.49 8.78 1.77
C ASP A 65 -16.42 9.88 1.96
N GLU A 66 -16.43 10.57 3.09
CA GLU A 66 -15.45 11.59 3.41
C GLU A 66 -14.08 10.96 3.65
N SER A 67 -14.03 9.85 4.36
CA SER A 67 -12.80 9.07 4.57
C SER A 67 -12.22 8.53 3.26
N LEU A 68 -13.06 8.08 2.32
CA LEU A 68 -12.60 7.63 1.01
C LEU A 68 -12.01 8.79 0.18
N LYS A 69 -12.58 9.97 0.29
CA LYS A 69 -12.00 11.19 -0.32
C LYS A 69 -10.70 11.58 0.38
N LEU A 70 -10.70 11.57 1.71
CA LEU A 70 -9.54 11.91 2.52
C LEU A 70 -8.35 11.00 2.25
N LEU A 71 -8.59 9.70 2.05
CA LEU A 71 -7.56 8.71 1.71
C LEU A 71 -6.73 9.14 0.50
N GLN A 72 -7.35 9.78 -0.50
CA GLN A 72 -6.70 10.25 -1.73
C GLN A 72 -6.13 11.67 -1.61
N GLN A 73 -6.78 12.53 -0.83
CA GLN A 73 -6.51 13.96 -0.84
C GLN A 73 -5.36 14.36 0.09
N GLN A 74 -5.23 13.69 1.24
CA GLN A 74 -4.14 14.00 2.16
C GLN A 74 -2.88 13.18 1.89
N CYS A 75 -1.76 13.69 2.39
CA CYS A 75 -0.51 12.95 2.44
C CYS A 75 -0.41 12.19 3.75
N TRP A 76 0.19 11.02 3.70
CA TRP A 76 0.39 10.12 4.83
C TRP A 76 1.89 9.98 5.09
N GLN A 77 2.34 10.37 6.26
CA GLN A 77 3.74 10.25 6.63
C GLN A 77 4.09 8.85 7.11
N VAL A 78 5.16 8.28 6.58
CA VAL A 78 5.74 7.03 7.10
C VAL A 78 6.36 7.32 8.46
N THR A 79 5.89 6.63 9.50
CA THR A 79 6.35 6.87 10.87
C THR A 79 7.59 6.03 11.24
N GLN A 80 8.28 6.43 12.31
CA GLN A 80 9.42 5.68 12.89
C GLN A 80 9.02 4.29 13.41
N GLN A 81 7.72 4.01 13.59
CA GLN A 81 7.21 2.72 14.04
C GLN A 81 7.04 1.72 12.89
N SER A 82 7.37 2.13 11.68
CA SER A 82 7.36 1.26 10.49
C SER A 82 8.47 0.22 10.55
N ASN A 83 8.18 -0.97 10.04
CA ASN A 83 9.11 -2.09 9.99
C ASN A 83 8.73 -3.04 8.83
N ARG A 84 9.35 -4.23 8.77
CA ARG A 84 9.07 -5.23 7.71
C ARG A 84 7.66 -5.81 7.74
N VAL A 85 6.94 -5.70 8.85
CA VAL A 85 5.53 -6.10 8.95
C VAL A 85 4.62 -5.13 8.21
N GLY A 86 4.92 -3.81 8.31
CA GLY A 86 4.15 -2.79 7.61
C GLY A 86 4.61 -1.36 7.89
N LEU A 87 4.25 -0.48 6.96
CA LEU A 87 4.41 0.95 7.12
C LEU A 87 3.24 1.49 7.95
N ARG A 88 3.56 2.08 9.10
CA ARG A 88 2.58 2.80 9.91
C ARG A 88 2.50 4.22 9.43
N LEU A 89 1.35 4.58 8.90
CA LEU A 89 1.13 5.86 8.26
C LEU A 89 0.40 6.82 9.22
N LEU A 90 0.80 8.08 9.18
CA LEU A 90 0.19 9.16 9.95
C LEU A 90 -0.32 10.23 9.02
N GLY A 91 -1.62 10.46 9.02
CA GLY A 91 -2.29 11.58 8.34
C GLY A 91 -2.68 12.67 9.33
N GLU A 92 -2.93 13.86 8.83
CA GLU A 92 -3.43 14.99 9.62
C GLU A 92 -4.79 14.66 10.24
N LYS A 93 -5.67 14.03 9.45
CA LYS A 93 -6.99 13.58 9.88
C LYS A 93 -7.08 12.06 9.81
N PRO A 94 -7.63 11.40 10.84
CA PRO A 94 -7.86 9.97 10.82
C PRO A 94 -9.04 9.62 9.91
N LEU A 95 -8.99 8.43 9.30
CA LEU A 95 -10.14 7.86 8.60
C LEU A 95 -11.21 7.44 9.60
N GLN A 96 -12.46 7.77 9.30
CA GLN A 96 -13.59 7.49 10.17
C GLN A 96 -14.39 6.28 9.66
N ARG A 97 -14.89 5.50 10.58
CA ARG A 97 -15.84 4.44 10.25
C ARG A 97 -17.21 5.01 9.95
N ALA A 98 -17.90 4.45 8.96
CA ALA A 98 -19.29 4.76 8.71
C ALA A 98 -20.15 4.48 9.96
N ALA A 99 -21.23 5.23 10.16
CA ALA A 99 -22.04 5.20 11.37
C ALA A 99 -22.49 3.78 11.78
N GLY A 100 -22.78 2.90 10.81
CA GLY A 100 -23.18 1.51 11.07
C GLY A 100 -22.06 0.59 11.56
N TYR A 101 -20.80 1.04 11.52
CA TYR A 101 -19.63 0.22 11.87
C TYR A 101 -18.79 0.82 13.01
N GLN A 102 -19.22 1.92 13.59
CA GLN A 102 -18.58 2.52 14.76
C GLN A 102 -18.65 1.55 15.96
N GLY A 103 -17.50 1.34 16.61
CA GLY A 103 -17.38 0.45 17.75
C GLY A 103 -17.54 -1.06 17.45
N ARG A 104 -17.79 -1.43 16.18
CA ARG A 104 -17.85 -2.86 15.80
C ARG A 104 -16.45 -3.45 15.64
N GLU A 105 -16.31 -4.66 16.13
CA GLU A 105 -15.14 -5.50 15.86
C GLU A 105 -15.35 -6.29 14.58
N LEU A 106 -14.30 -6.40 13.78
CA LEU A 106 -14.27 -7.26 12.61
C LEU A 106 -13.74 -8.63 13.06
N PRO A 107 -14.44 -9.73 12.77
CA PRO A 107 -13.84 -11.06 12.91
C PRO A 107 -12.53 -11.15 12.11
N SER A 108 -11.59 -11.95 12.62
CA SER A 108 -10.29 -12.09 11.98
C SER A 108 -10.43 -12.59 10.55
N GLU A 109 -9.86 -11.86 9.59
CA GLU A 109 -9.90 -12.18 8.17
C GLU A 109 -8.49 -12.37 7.62
N GLY A 110 -8.35 -13.08 6.49
CA GLY A 110 -7.08 -13.19 5.78
C GLY A 110 -6.58 -11.84 5.32
N THR A 111 -5.28 -11.60 5.48
CA THR A 111 -4.61 -10.39 5.01
C THR A 111 -3.70 -10.71 3.82
N ALA A 112 -3.36 -9.70 3.04
CA ALA A 112 -2.50 -9.82 1.89
C ALA A 112 -1.34 -8.82 1.95
N LEU A 113 -0.25 -9.14 1.27
CA LEU A 113 0.81 -8.18 0.99
C LEU A 113 0.23 -6.96 0.26
N GLY A 114 0.57 -5.77 0.72
CA GLY A 114 0.04 -4.52 0.17
C GLY A 114 -1.33 -4.11 0.71
N ALA A 115 -1.97 -4.92 1.57
CA ALA A 115 -3.23 -4.53 2.18
C ALA A 115 -3.06 -3.28 3.06
N LEU A 116 -3.94 -2.32 2.88
CA LEU A 116 -4.02 -1.10 3.68
C LEU A 116 -5.10 -1.28 4.75
N GLN A 117 -4.66 -1.71 5.93
CA GLN A 117 -5.53 -1.96 7.07
C GLN A 117 -5.70 -0.69 7.91
N VAL A 118 -6.92 -0.45 8.41
CA VAL A 118 -7.22 0.73 9.22
C VAL A 118 -7.64 0.34 10.63
N PRO A 119 -6.74 0.45 11.62
CA PRO A 119 -7.06 0.26 13.04
C PRO A 119 -8.08 1.27 13.57
N ALA A 120 -8.51 1.10 14.82
CA ALA A 120 -9.53 1.93 15.46
C ALA A 120 -9.17 3.42 15.55
N ASN A 121 -7.86 3.74 15.56
CA ASN A 121 -7.38 5.13 15.57
C ASN A 121 -7.49 5.84 14.21
N GLY A 122 -7.93 5.14 13.15
CA GLY A 122 -8.09 5.69 11.81
C GLY A 122 -6.80 5.97 11.06
N GLN A 123 -5.63 5.56 11.59
CA GLN A 123 -4.35 5.74 10.92
C GLN A 123 -3.95 4.45 10.19
N PRO A 124 -3.75 4.48 8.87
CA PRO A 124 -3.55 3.26 8.08
C PRO A 124 -2.22 2.56 8.37
N VAL A 125 -2.23 1.23 8.18
CA VAL A 125 -1.03 0.39 8.16
C VAL A 125 -0.98 -0.32 6.81
N LEU A 126 0.06 -0.05 6.02
CA LEU A 126 0.32 -0.73 4.76
C LEU A 126 1.15 -1.98 5.02
N PHE A 127 0.58 -3.15 4.82
CA PHE A 127 1.26 -4.42 5.06
C PHE A 127 2.37 -4.71 4.06
N LEU A 128 3.51 -5.15 4.58
CA LEU A 128 4.70 -5.54 3.83
C LEU A 128 4.96 -7.06 3.93
N ALA A 129 6.18 -7.48 3.58
CA ALA A 129 6.52 -8.89 3.41
C ALA A 129 6.28 -9.78 4.63
N ASP A 130 6.51 -9.26 5.85
CA ASP A 130 6.38 -10.01 7.10
C ASP A 130 5.01 -9.77 7.77
N HIS A 131 3.98 -9.36 7.00
CA HIS A 131 2.64 -9.10 7.54
C HIS A 131 2.01 -10.36 8.15
N PRO A 132 1.09 -10.23 9.13
CA PRO A 132 0.39 -11.36 9.69
C PRO A 132 -0.55 -11.99 8.63
N LEU A 133 -0.79 -13.29 8.73
CA LEU A 133 -1.70 -14.00 7.81
C LEU A 133 -3.16 -13.60 7.99
N THR A 134 -3.52 -13.17 9.21
CA THR A 134 -4.88 -12.74 9.54
C THR A 134 -4.86 -11.45 10.36
N GLY A 135 -5.96 -10.67 10.31
CA GLY A 135 -6.13 -9.45 11.08
C GLY A 135 -7.59 -9.13 11.34
N GLY A 136 -7.87 -8.39 12.41
CA GLY A 136 -9.22 -8.01 12.84
C GLY A 136 -9.59 -6.55 12.57
N TYR A 137 -8.88 -5.85 11.70
CA TYR A 137 -9.22 -4.49 11.29
C TYR A 137 -9.57 -4.43 9.79
N PRO A 138 -10.50 -3.58 9.37
CA PRO A 138 -10.93 -3.52 7.99
C PRO A 138 -9.80 -3.09 7.05
N VAL A 139 -9.72 -3.78 5.92
CA VAL A 139 -8.82 -3.45 4.81
C VAL A 139 -9.58 -2.54 3.85
N ILE A 140 -9.17 -1.27 3.79
CA ILE A 140 -9.79 -0.26 2.92
C ILE A 140 -9.37 -0.39 1.47
N GLY A 141 -8.18 -0.92 1.23
CA GLY A 141 -7.63 -1.09 -0.11
C GLY A 141 -6.38 -1.96 -0.13
N CYS A 142 -5.84 -2.16 -1.31
CA CYS A 142 -4.58 -2.88 -1.52
C CYS A 142 -3.71 -2.10 -2.50
N VAL A 143 -2.46 -1.85 -2.15
CA VAL A 143 -1.48 -1.22 -3.04
C VAL A 143 -1.19 -2.15 -4.22
N ALA A 144 -1.17 -1.58 -5.41
CA ALA A 144 -0.94 -2.32 -6.64
C ALA A 144 0.44 -3.01 -6.63
N PRO A 145 0.55 -4.24 -7.16
CA PRO A 145 1.79 -5.04 -7.09
C PRO A 145 3.04 -4.32 -7.60
N HIS A 146 2.91 -3.49 -8.63
CA HIS A 146 4.04 -2.75 -9.21
C HIS A 146 4.60 -1.64 -8.31
N HIS A 147 3.89 -1.29 -7.22
CA HIS A 147 4.36 -0.32 -6.23
C HIS A 147 4.82 -0.95 -4.90
N LEU A 148 4.74 -2.28 -4.74
CA LEU A 148 5.09 -2.93 -3.47
C LEU A 148 6.59 -2.83 -3.15
N ASP A 149 7.44 -3.01 -4.15
CA ASP A 149 8.89 -2.89 -3.98
C ASP A 149 9.28 -1.45 -3.59
N LEU A 150 8.65 -0.46 -4.22
CA LEU A 150 8.82 0.94 -3.88
C LEU A 150 8.36 1.22 -2.45
N ALA A 151 7.16 0.76 -2.08
CA ALA A 151 6.62 0.94 -0.75
C ALA A 151 7.53 0.34 0.33
N ALA A 152 8.10 -0.85 0.08
CA ALA A 152 9.01 -1.52 1.02
C ALA A 152 10.33 -0.76 1.28
N GLN A 153 10.71 0.17 0.40
CA GLN A 153 11.93 0.96 0.50
C GLN A 153 11.71 2.36 1.12
N LEU A 154 10.47 2.72 1.46
CA LEU A 154 10.18 4.07 1.98
C LEU A 154 10.69 4.24 3.41
N PRO A 155 11.62 5.17 3.64
CA PRO A 155 12.12 5.46 4.98
C PRO A 155 11.10 6.26 5.79
N PRO A 156 11.20 6.22 7.13
CA PRO A 156 10.44 7.11 8.00
C PRO A 156 10.65 8.59 7.65
N GLY A 157 9.58 9.38 7.73
CA GLY A 157 9.57 10.80 7.38
C GLY A 157 9.13 11.10 5.96
N VAL A 158 9.18 10.13 5.04
CA VAL A 158 8.66 10.28 3.68
C VAL A 158 7.13 10.34 3.70
N PHE A 159 6.57 11.12 2.79
CA PHE A 159 5.13 11.22 2.58
C PHE A 159 4.70 10.36 1.39
N VAL A 160 3.58 9.67 1.56
CA VAL A 160 2.90 8.94 0.50
C VAL A 160 1.52 9.50 0.26
N ARG A 161 1.01 9.31 -0.94
CA ARG A 161 -0.35 9.63 -1.33
C ARG A 161 -0.93 8.47 -2.13
N PHE A 162 -2.19 8.14 -1.90
CA PHE A 162 -2.86 7.07 -2.62
C PHE A 162 -3.61 7.62 -3.83
N LYS A 163 -3.41 6.96 -4.97
CA LYS A 163 -4.17 7.18 -6.19
C LYS A 163 -5.08 5.98 -6.40
N LEU A 164 -6.39 6.18 -6.29
CA LEU A 164 -7.34 5.09 -6.55
C LEU A 164 -7.31 4.71 -8.03
N MET A 165 -7.12 3.43 -8.26
CA MET A 165 -7.31 2.83 -9.58
C MET A 165 -8.81 2.64 -9.84
N ALA A 166 -9.23 2.72 -11.11
CA ALA A 166 -10.56 2.34 -11.50
C ALA A 166 -10.81 0.86 -11.12
N PRO A 167 -12.04 0.51 -10.69
CA PRO A 167 -12.38 -0.89 -10.49
C PRO A 167 -12.11 -1.67 -11.78
N PHE A 168 -11.66 -2.91 -11.65
CA PHE A 168 -11.52 -3.79 -12.80
C PHE A 168 -12.85 -3.81 -13.54
N ALA A 169 -12.90 -3.26 -14.76
CA ALA A 169 -13.98 -3.53 -15.66
C ALA A 169 -13.93 -5.03 -15.95
N GLU A 170 -15.02 -5.76 -15.71
CA GLU A 170 -15.15 -7.12 -16.20
C GLU A 170 -14.87 -7.06 -17.70
N ILE A 171 -13.83 -7.75 -18.14
CA ILE A 171 -13.61 -7.96 -19.57
C ILE A 171 -14.77 -8.82 -20.00
N PRO A 172 -15.74 -8.31 -20.80
CA PRO A 172 -16.81 -9.14 -21.28
C PRO A 172 -16.14 -10.28 -22.05
N LEU A 173 -16.35 -11.52 -21.59
CA LEU A 173 -15.98 -12.70 -22.36
C LEU A 173 -16.66 -12.51 -23.70
N VAL A 174 -15.90 -12.17 -24.74
CA VAL A 174 -16.40 -12.17 -26.11
C VAL A 174 -16.92 -13.56 -26.34
N GLY A 175 -18.25 -13.69 -26.44
CA GLY A 175 -18.94 -14.94 -26.48
C GLY A 175 -18.33 -15.83 -27.55
N ALA A 176 -18.03 -17.05 -27.17
CA ALA A 176 -17.96 -18.15 -28.11
C ALA A 176 -19.31 -18.20 -28.83
N GLY A 177 -19.42 -17.45 -29.90
CA GLY A 177 -20.54 -17.53 -30.82
C GLY A 177 -20.48 -18.82 -31.55
N ALA A 178 -21.59 -19.50 -31.53
CA ALA A 178 -22.09 -20.68 -32.20
C ALA A 178 -21.27 -21.26 -33.36
#